data_401bf41f9eed3b760295917d6e0ba0fc
#
_entry.id   401bf41f9eed3b760295917d6e0ba0fc
#
_cell.length_a   1.000
_cell.length_b   1.000
_cell.length_c   1.000
_cell.angle_alpha   90.00
_cell.angle_beta   90.00
_cell.angle_gamma   90.00
#
_symmetry.space_group_name_H-M   'P 1'
#
loop_
_entity.id
_entity.type
_entity.pdbx_description
1 polymer ?
#
loop_
_entity_poly.entity_id
_entity_poly.type
_entity_poly.pdbx_seq_one_letter_code
_entity_poly.pdbx_strand_id
1 'polypeptide(L)'
;MDWAIKDKPIRVRSGARSGRGPAKRSMWLAGVIPVLAVGAALTPTVLLPALHGRQHAAAVTPYPHDLAQVSFAVAGDVIPHEAVKQAAAAAGDGEQGWAASLSDTADVFEGADFGFVNLETPVAPKSSHGTKAFLFDAPVALPEALKASGIKIVSFANNHVMDQGWAGFTESREHLKEAGLLFAGTSDDAATAWQPVITEANGIRVGWLGMTRWLNGNRNPEKDDQPHVNFYPYPGESNGAPGADEATLLAAVKAARAQCDLLVVSVHWGIEYATAPRPEDVDLAHKMLEAGATVIVGGHPHVLQPIETYQTQDGRETVIFYSMGNFLSNQSRNYVEGLNPDSNGEPRDEMIGLFSAVKRDYGPAGMRVELGHVGVLPVWEDNNRNELASGLEKKPVIKPVLIDREIPALEARLDALNKAAGISTTSVAAPVGGPNSEVEPGANAASPGQGSGLTVDQKKEFIDVTKRLKLLMDRRAQILARVGDDYVIAPPKLPAKP
;
A
#
# COMPACT_ATOMS: atom_id res chain seq x y z
N MET A 1 18.94 -3.53 -0.69
CA MET A 1 18.52 -4.71 0.11
C MET A 1 17.88 -5.70 -0.83
N ASP A 2 18.41 -6.90 -0.91
CA ASP A 2 17.81 -7.93 -1.77
C ASP A 2 16.50 -8.40 -1.16
N TRP A 3 15.40 -7.98 -1.76
CA TRP A 3 14.07 -8.52 -1.50
C TRP A 3 13.98 -9.92 -2.13
N ALA A 4 14.59 -10.92 -1.50
CA ALA A 4 14.46 -12.31 -1.93
C ALA A 4 13.06 -12.82 -1.57
N ILE A 5 12.06 -12.41 -2.33
CA ILE A 5 10.70 -12.94 -2.25
C ILE A 5 10.64 -14.13 -3.21
N LYS A 6 10.42 -15.31 -2.66
CA LYS A 6 10.21 -16.53 -3.46
C LYS A 6 8.95 -16.39 -4.29
N ASP A 7 9.09 -16.46 -5.60
CA ASP A 7 8.01 -16.45 -6.58
C ASP A 7 6.92 -17.47 -6.22
N LYS A 8 5.76 -16.98 -5.82
CA LYS A 8 4.50 -17.73 -5.89
C LYS A 8 3.67 -17.11 -7.00
N PRO A 9 3.19 -17.92 -7.96
CA PRO A 9 2.37 -17.39 -9.04
C PRO A 9 1.05 -16.84 -8.50
N ILE A 10 0.68 -15.65 -8.96
CA ILE A 10 -0.60 -15.01 -8.67
C ILE A 10 -1.73 -15.90 -9.19
N ARG A 11 -2.63 -16.37 -8.31
CA ARG A 11 -3.83 -17.10 -8.72
C ARG A 11 -4.94 -16.11 -9.07
N VAL A 12 -5.21 -15.99 -10.36
CA VAL A 12 -6.38 -15.25 -10.86
C VAL A 12 -7.66 -16.02 -10.48
N ARG A 13 -8.51 -15.44 -9.66
CA ARG A 13 -9.88 -15.92 -9.48
C ARG A 13 -10.75 -15.35 -10.59
N SER A 14 -11.01 -16.15 -11.64
CA SER A 14 -12.05 -15.85 -12.61
C SER A 14 -13.42 -16.12 -11.96
N GLY A 15 -14.24 -15.10 -11.84
CA GLY A 15 -15.64 -15.20 -11.45
C GLY A 15 -16.45 -15.93 -12.53
N ALA A 16 -16.79 -17.20 -12.30
CA ALA A 16 -17.61 -17.98 -13.19
C ALA A 16 -19.10 -17.61 -13.01
N ARG A 17 -19.68 -16.94 -13.98
CA ARG A 17 -21.15 -16.91 -14.14
C ARG A 17 -21.62 -18.21 -14.79
N SER A 18 -22.45 -18.94 -14.05
CA SER A 18 -23.19 -20.11 -14.54
C SER A 18 -24.28 -19.70 -15.53
N GLY A 19 -24.15 -20.13 -16.78
CA GLY A 19 -25.23 -20.13 -17.78
C GLY A 19 -25.35 -21.52 -18.38
N ARG A 20 -26.42 -22.21 -18.06
CA ARG A 20 -26.81 -23.54 -18.68
C ARG A 20 -27.41 -23.32 -20.05
N GLY A 21 -27.01 -24.16 -21.02
CA GLY A 21 -27.71 -24.38 -22.27
C GLY A 21 -27.04 -25.51 -23.09
N PRO A 22 -27.79 -26.32 -23.87
CA PRO A 22 -27.55 -27.75 -23.95
C PRO A 22 -26.71 -28.24 -25.16
N ALA A 23 -26.23 -29.45 -24.97
CA ALA A 23 -25.40 -30.24 -25.87
C ALA A 23 -25.92 -30.38 -27.32
N LYS A 24 -25.00 -30.40 -28.30
CA LYS A 24 -25.13 -31.21 -29.52
C LYS A 24 -23.84 -31.96 -29.79
N ARG A 25 -23.99 -33.27 -29.83
CA ARG A 25 -23.00 -34.26 -30.30
C ARG A 25 -22.81 -34.13 -31.80
N SER A 26 -21.60 -34.25 -32.29
CA SER A 26 -21.33 -34.93 -33.55
C SER A 26 -19.93 -35.55 -33.52
N MET A 27 -19.96 -36.83 -33.76
CA MET A 27 -18.87 -37.78 -34.01
C MET A 27 -18.41 -37.63 -35.46
N TRP A 28 -17.10 -37.77 -35.74
CA TRP A 28 -16.56 -38.36 -36.97
C TRP A 28 -15.09 -38.71 -36.76
N LEU A 29 -14.81 -39.96 -36.64
CA LEU A 29 -14.12 -40.91 -37.51
C LEU A 29 -12.58 -40.75 -37.67
N ALA A 30 -11.96 -41.81 -37.20
CA ALA A 30 -10.55 -42.18 -37.36
C ALA A 30 -10.18 -42.48 -38.83
N GLY A 31 -8.95 -42.11 -39.19
CA GLY A 31 -8.28 -42.56 -40.41
C GLY A 31 -6.87 -43.04 -40.12
N VAL A 32 -6.67 -44.33 -40.11
CA VAL A 32 -5.40 -45.04 -40.08
C VAL A 32 -4.97 -45.29 -41.53
N ILE A 33 -3.73 -45.03 -41.93
CA ILE A 33 -3.09 -45.60 -43.12
C ILE A 33 -1.57 -45.77 -42.87
N PRO A 34 -0.91 -46.77 -43.49
CA PRO A 34 0.15 -47.53 -42.84
C PRO A 34 1.58 -47.31 -43.37
N VAL A 35 2.49 -47.96 -42.65
CA VAL A 35 3.90 -48.15 -42.87
C VAL A 35 4.21 -48.88 -44.17
N LEU A 36 5.25 -48.47 -44.92
CA LEU A 36 6.00 -49.30 -45.83
C LEU A 36 7.50 -49.07 -45.65
N ALA A 37 8.16 -50.12 -45.27
CA ALA A 37 9.62 -50.22 -45.19
C ALA A 37 10.14 -50.98 -46.44
N VAL A 38 11.21 -50.56 -47.05
CA VAL A 38 12.17 -51.30 -47.93
C VAL A 38 13.42 -50.42 -47.99
N GLY A 39 14.61 -50.83 -47.77
CA GLY A 39 15.39 -51.97 -47.95
C GLY A 39 16.87 -51.56 -48.09
N ALA A 40 17.75 -52.29 -47.56
CA ALA A 40 19.20 -52.02 -47.39
C ALA A 40 20.01 -52.02 -48.70
N ALA A 41 21.14 -51.31 -48.74
CA ALA A 41 22.35 -51.67 -49.47
C ALA A 41 23.61 -51.09 -48.90
N LEU A 42 24.67 -51.84 -48.88
CA LEU A 42 25.94 -51.80 -48.18
C LEU A 42 27.00 -50.91 -48.84
N THR A 43 27.75 -50.22 -48.00
CA THR A 43 29.22 -49.92 -47.86
C THR A 43 29.99 -49.17 -49.01
N PRO A 44 31.16 -48.54 -48.75
CA PRO A 44 32.14 -48.79 -47.68
C PRO A 44 32.70 -47.52 -46.98
N THR A 45 33.30 -47.79 -45.83
CA THR A 45 34.08 -46.98 -44.91
C THR A 45 35.21 -46.16 -45.54
N VAL A 46 35.19 -44.84 -45.25
CA VAL A 46 36.42 -44.01 -45.21
C VAL A 46 36.50 -43.35 -43.86
N LEU A 47 37.45 -43.72 -43.03
CA LEU A 47 37.80 -43.05 -41.80
C LEU A 47 38.47 -41.71 -42.13
N LEU A 48 37.81 -40.62 -41.78
CA LEU A 48 38.39 -39.31 -41.57
C LEU A 48 38.28 -38.96 -40.08
N PRO A 49 39.36 -38.51 -39.42
CA PRO A 49 39.24 -38.11 -38.01
C PRO A 49 38.44 -36.81 -37.94
N ALA A 50 37.25 -36.91 -37.40
CA ALA A 50 36.43 -35.75 -37.07
C ALA A 50 37.04 -34.98 -35.90
N LEU A 51 37.65 -33.84 -36.20
CA LEU A 51 37.90 -32.78 -35.24
C LEU A 51 36.51 -32.26 -34.75
N HIS A 52 35.99 -32.92 -33.75
CA HIS A 52 34.83 -32.38 -33.01
C HIS A 52 35.32 -31.28 -32.09
N GLY A 53 35.42 -30.09 -32.63
CA GLY A 53 35.27 -28.88 -31.84
C GLY A 53 33.87 -28.90 -31.26
N ARG A 54 33.70 -29.39 -30.02
CA ARG A 54 32.51 -29.12 -29.25
C ARG A 54 32.42 -27.62 -29.03
N GLN A 55 31.76 -26.91 -29.96
CA GLN A 55 31.16 -25.64 -29.61
C GLN A 55 30.12 -25.98 -28.54
N HIS A 56 30.42 -25.69 -27.29
CA HIS A 56 29.40 -25.57 -26.28
C HIS A 56 28.48 -24.45 -26.78
N ALA A 57 27.39 -24.82 -27.41
CA ALA A 57 26.28 -23.89 -27.58
C ALA A 57 25.93 -23.45 -26.15
N ALA A 58 26.18 -22.18 -25.86
CA ALA A 58 25.71 -21.58 -24.61
C ALA A 58 24.22 -21.91 -24.49
N ALA A 59 23.85 -22.54 -23.39
CA ALA A 59 22.45 -22.84 -23.15
C ALA A 59 21.68 -21.52 -23.22
N VAL A 60 20.88 -21.38 -24.29
CA VAL A 60 20.03 -20.22 -24.45
C VAL A 60 18.96 -20.34 -23.35
N THR A 61 19.07 -19.50 -22.36
CA THR A 61 18.02 -19.41 -21.31
C THR A 61 16.72 -19.04 -22.00
N PRO A 62 15.62 -19.77 -21.71
CA PRO A 62 14.33 -19.45 -22.34
C PRO A 62 13.84 -18.07 -21.90
N TYR A 63 13.26 -17.30 -22.81
CA TYR A 63 12.56 -16.05 -22.48
C TYR A 63 11.33 -16.29 -21.60
N PRO A 64 10.90 -15.29 -20.76
CA PRO A 64 11.48 -13.94 -20.62
C PRO A 64 12.71 -13.88 -19.71
N HIS A 65 13.54 -12.83 -19.87
CA HIS A 65 14.64 -12.50 -18.95
C HIS A 65 14.34 -11.21 -18.21
N ASP A 66 14.45 -11.22 -16.89
CA ASP A 66 14.34 -10.02 -16.07
C ASP A 66 15.62 -9.18 -16.26
N LEU A 67 15.43 -7.92 -16.70
CA LEU A 67 16.53 -6.99 -16.98
C LEU A 67 16.74 -5.98 -15.85
N ALA A 68 15.64 -5.49 -15.26
CA ALA A 68 15.64 -4.48 -14.22
C ALA A 68 14.36 -4.59 -13.39
N GLN A 69 14.44 -4.11 -12.16
CA GLN A 69 13.30 -4.03 -11.26
C GLN A 69 13.35 -2.73 -10.48
N VAL A 70 12.18 -2.18 -10.17
CA VAL A 70 11.98 -1.10 -9.20
C VAL A 70 10.94 -1.50 -8.18
N SER A 71 11.12 -1.03 -6.95
CA SER A 71 10.30 -1.34 -5.79
C SER A 71 9.55 -0.11 -5.28
N PHE A 72 8.36 -0.34 -4.74
CA PHE A 72 7.46 0.71 -4.26
C PHE A 72 6.98 0.38 -2.85
N ALA A 73 6.93 1.39 -2.00
CA ALA A 73 6.24 1.37 -0.72
C ALA A 73 5.21 2.52 -0.73
N VAL A 74 3.94 2.19 -0.62
CA VAL A 74 2.83 3.17 -0.66
C VAL A 74 1.99 3.05 0.61
N ALA A 75 1.57 4.19 1.17
CA ALA A 75 0.70 4.22 2.32
C ALA A 75 -0.41 5.27 2.16
N GLY A 76 -1.31 5.33 3.14
CA GLY A 76 -2.53 6.13 3.09
C GLY A 76 -2.36 7.59 3.48
N ASP A 77 -3.38 8.11 4.19
CA ASP A 77 -3.58 9.53 4.43
C ASP A 77 -2.75 10.02 5.61
N VAL A 78 -1.93 11.06 5.39
CA VAL A 78 -1.19 11.77 6.43
C VAL A 78 -1.96 13.04 6.80
N ILE A 79 -2.57 13.02 7.99
CA ILE A 79 -3.43 14.09 8.50
C ILE A 79 -2.88 14.61 9.82
N PRO A 80 -2.14 15.73 9.84
CA PRO A 80 -1.51 16.26 11.05
C PRO A 80 -2.52 16.98 11.95
N HIS A 81 -3.48 16.25 12.49
CA HIS A 81 -4.37 16.74 13.52
C HIS A 81 -3.56 17.40 14.65
N GLU A 82 -4.19 18.28 15.42
CA GLU A 82 -3.50 18.98 16.51
C GLU A 82 -2.81 18.02 17.50
N ALA A 83 -3.45 16.88 17.81
CA ALA A 83 -2.85 15.87 18.69
C ALA A 83 -1.61 15.20 18.06
N VAL A 84 -1.59 15.01 16.73
CA VAL A 84 -0.43 14.47 16.00
C VAL A 84 0.75 15.45 16.08
N LYS A 85 0.49 16.76 15.86
CA LYS A 85 1.50 17.82 16.03
C LYS A 85 2.06 17.85 17.45
N GLN A 86 1.18 17.70 18.46
CA GLN A 86 1.60 17.65 19.86
C GLN A 86 2.43 16.38 20.17
N ALA A 87 2.08 15.24 19.60
CA ALA A 87 2.86 14.02 19.76
C ALA A 87 4.24 14.15 19.13
N ALA A 88 4.33 14.70 17.91
CA ALA A 88 5.61 14.98 17.28
C ALA A 88 6.45 15.94 18.10
N ALA A 89 5.90 17.07 18.57
CA ALA A 89 6.61 18.02 19.42
C ALA A 89 7.07 17.44 20.77
N ALA A 90 6.34 16.47 21.32
CA ALA A 90 6.74 15.77 22.55
C ALA A 90 7.85 14.74 22.32
N ALA A 91 7.99 14.25 21.09
CA ALA A 91 9.02 13.28 20.69
C ALA A 91 10.36 13.97 20.35
N GLY A 92 10.33 15.23 19.85
CA GLY A 92 11.52 16.00 19.51
C GLY A 92 11.17 17.34 18.86
N ASP A 93 12.18 18.17 18.63
CA ASP A 93 12.00 19.47 17.98
C ASP A 93 11.93 19.33 16.44
N GLY A 94 11.02 20.08 15.81
CA GLY A 94 10.93 20.21 14.35
C GLY A 94 10.89 18.86 13.62
N GLU A 95 11.77 18.69 12.64
CA GLU A 95 11.90 17.47 11.82
C GLU A 95 12.15 16.21 12.69
N GLN A 96 12.97 16.33 13.74
CA GLN A 96 13.30 15.16 14.59
C GLN A 96 12.08 14.58 15.29
N GLY A 97 11.15 15.41 15.74
CA GLY A 97 9.91 14.96 16.35
C GLY A 97 9.00 14.22 15.38
N TRP A 98 8.87 14.71 14.14
CA TRP A 98 8.13 14.06 13.09
C TRP A 98 8.80 12.74 12.63
N ALA A 99 10.13 12.76 12.48
CA ALA A 99 10.89 11.55 12.15
C ALA A 99 10.75 10.47 13.23
N ALA A 100 10.68 10.86 14.52
CA ALA A 100 10.41 9.93 15.61
C ALA A 100 9.02 9.28 15.49
N SER A 101 8.01 10.03 15.03
CA SER A 101 6.66 9.46 14.79
C SER A 101 6.64 8.47 13.63
N LEU A 102 7.56 8.55 12.67
CA LEU A 102 7.64 7.69 11.50
C LEU A 102 8.66 6.54 11.65
N SER A 103 9.43 6.52 12.75
CA SER A 103 10.62 5.68 12.91
C SER A 103 10.37 4.16 12.78
N ASP A 104 9.18 3.69 13.16
CA ASP A 104 8.87 2.25 13.13
C ASP A 104 8.60 1.71 11.71
N THR A 105 8.39 2.62 10.75
CA THR A 105 8.07 2.30 9.36
C THR A 105 9.06 2.88 8.35
N ALA A 106 9.95 3.80 8.76
CA ALA A 106 10.87 4.52 7.88
C ALA A 106 11.75 3.57 7.03
N ASP A 107 12.28 2.50 7.62
CA ASP A 107 13.12 1.52 6.93
C ASP A 107 12.42 0.80 5.77
N VAL A 108 11.08 0.70 5.80
CA VAL A 108 10.29 0.15 4.70
C VAL A 108 10.34 1.08 3.49
N PHE A 109 10.16 2.39 3.71
CA PHE A 109 10.21 3.39 2.64
C PHE A 109 11.63 3.66 2.16
N GLU A 110 12.61 3.69 3.07
CA GLU A 110 14.04 3.81 2.72
C GLU A 110 14.53 2.63 1.88
N GLY A 111 13.98 1.44 2.13
CA GLY A 111 14.31 0.22 1.40
C GLY A 111 13.69 0.14 0.00
N ALA A 112 12.73 1.00 -0.33
CA ALA A 112 12.08 1.06 -1.63
C ALA A 112 12.72 2.12 -2.55
N ASP A 113 12.69 1.87 -3.87
CA ASP A 113 13.09 2.88 -4.85
C ASP A 113 12.17 4.09 -4.79
N PHE A 114 10.86 3.88 -4.51
CA PHE A 114 9.85 4.92 -4.42
C PHE A 114 8.95 4.74 -3.20
N GLY A 115 9.08 5.64 -2.22
CA GLY A 115 8.14 5.80 -1.11
C GLY A 115 7.05 6.83 -1.45
N PHE A 116 5.79 6.53 -1.14
CA PHE A 116 4.61 7.34 -1.47
C PHE A 116 3.58 7.36 -0.34
N VAL A 117 2.96 8.55 -0.09
CA VAL A 117 1.77 8.73 0.77
C VAL A 117 0.82 9.77 0.18
N ASN A 118 -0.43 9.83 0.66
CA ASN A 118 -1.30 10.99 0.44
C ASN A 118 -1.08 12.03 1.54
N LEU A 119 -0.63 13.23 1.18
CA LEU A 119 -0.47 14.35 2.13
C LEU A 119 -1.78 15.15 2.17
N GLU A 120 -2.62 14.83 3.15
CA GLU A 120 -3.98 15.37 3.25
C GLU A 120 -4.04 16.60 4.16
N THR A 121 -3.25 17.60 3.81
CA THR A 121 -3.13 18.86 4.54
C THR A 121 -2.37 19.89 3.72
N PRO A 122 -2.68 21.19 3.82
CA PRO A 122 -1.75 22.24 3.44
C PRO A 122 -0.50 22.26 4.34
N VAL A 123 0.56 22.89 3.84
CA VAL A 123 1.79 23.25 4.56
C VAL A 123 2.00 24.74 4.38
N ALA A 124 1.26 25.53 5.13
CA ALA A 124 1.12 26.96 4.86
C ALA A 124 1.18 27.85 6.12
N PRO A 125 2.24 27.75 6.93
CA PRO A 125 2.31 28.47 8.20
C PRO A 125 2.22 30.00 8.08
N LYS A 126 2.59 30.61 6.93
CA LYS A 126 2.48 32.04 6.68
C LYS A 126 1.07 32.47 6.28
N SER A 127 0.38 31.62 5.50
CA SER A 127 -0.98 31.87 4.99
C SER A 127 -2.06 31.24 5.86
N SER A 128 -1.69 30.67 7.00
CA SER A 128 -2.60 29.94 7.88
C SER A 128 -3.68 30.85 8.46
N HIS A 129 -4.93 30.39 8.34
CA HIS A 129 -6.09 30.96 9.03
C HIS A 129 -6.35 30.28 10.38
N GLY A 130 -5.39 29.50 10.86
CA GLY A 130 -5.51 28.64 12.03
C GLY A 130 -6.10 27.26 11.72
N THR A 131 -5.98 26.37 12.69
CA THR A 131 -6.52 25.01 12.59
C THR A 131 -7.77 24.88 13.44
N LYS A 132 -8.75 24.14 12.93
CA LYS A 132 -10.00 23.77 13.61
C LYS A 132 -10.27 22.29 13.33
N ALA A 133 -11.29 21.72 13.95
CA ALA A 133 -11.78 20.44 13.51
C ALA A 133 -12.07 20.49 11.99
N PHE A 134 -11.49 19.58 11.23
CA PHE A 134 -11.62 19.48 9.76
C PHE A 134 -11.08 20.68 8.95
N LEU A 135 -10.18 21.47 9.53
CA LEU A 135 -9.43 22.51 8.84
C LEU A 135 -7.95 22.37 9.22
N PHE A 136 -7.15 21.85 8.31
CA PHE A 136 -5.79 21.43 8.58
C PHE A 136 -4.74 22.46 8.13
N ASP A 137 -3.57 22.36 8.73
CA ASP A 137 -2.34 23.03 8.34
C ASP A 137 -1.16 22.33 9.03
N ALA A 138 -0.16 21.97 8.26
CA ALA A 138 1.05 21.32 8.76
C ALA A 138 2.22 22.29 8.87
N PRO A 139 3.15 22.07 9.81
CA PRO A 139 4.44 22.78 9.81
C PRO A 139 5.34 22.26 8.68
N VAL A 140 6.29 23.09 8.24
CA VAL A 140 7.28 22.75 7.20
C VAL A 140 8.13 21.53 7.56
N ALA A 141 8.31 21.27 8.84
CA ALA A 141 9.04 20.11 9.36
C ALA A 141 8.40 18.75 8.99
N LEU A 142 7.09 18.71 8.70
CA LEU A 142 6.43 17.47 8.30
C LEU A 142 6.91 16.98 6.91
N PRO A 143 6.85 17.75 5.82
CA PRO A 143 7.38 17.28 4.54
C PRO A 143 8.89 16.98 4.58
N GLU A 144 9.69 17.69 5.37
CA GLU A 144 11.10 17.39 5.59
C GLU A 144 11.28 16.00 6.22
N ALA A 145 10.54 15.69 7.28
CA ALA A 145 10.56 14.37 7.93
C ALA A 145 10.05 13.25 7.04
N LEU A 146 8.98 13.47 6.26
CA LEU A 146 8.51 12.50 5.26
C LEU A 146 9.62 12.16 4.27
N LYS A 147 10.31 13.19 3.76
CA LYS A 147 11.46 13.01 2.86
C LYS A 147 12.60 12.24 3.51
N ALA A 148 12.96 12.58 4.74
CA ALA A 148 14.01 11.93 5.51
C ALA A 148 13.68 10.45 5.80
N SER A 149 12.39 10.11 5.93
CA SER A 149 11.91 8.74 6.16
C SER A 149 11.75 7.92 4.87
N GLY A 150 12.31 8.35 3.72
CA GLY A 150 12.30 7.60 2.47
C GLY A 150 11.09 7.85 1.56
N ILE A 151 10.12 8.66 1.98
CA ILE A 151 8.99 9.08 1.14
C ILE A 151 9.50 10.11 0.13
N LYS A 152 9.38 9.81 -1.16
CA LYS A 152 9.91 10.64 -2.25
C LYS A 152 8.83 11.39 -3.01
N ILE A 153 7.61 10.82 -3.04
CA ILE A 153 6.48 11.34 -3.78
C ILE A 153 5.26 11.39 -2.85
N VAL A 154 4.46 12.44 -2.95
CA VAL A 154 3.17 12.54 -2.28
C VAL A 154 2.05 12.80 -3.28
N SER A 155 0.84 12.29 -3.03
CA SER A 155 -0.37 12.85 -3.62
C SER A 155 -0.69 14.16 -2.89
N PHE A 156 -0.93 15.22 -3.64
CA PHE A 156 -1.35 16.51 -3.10
C PHE A 156 -2.67 16.97 -3.75
N ALA A 157 -3.47 16.02 -4.25
CA ALA A 157 -4.82 16.23 -4.73
C ALA A 157 -5.79 15.50 -3.80
N ASN A 158 -6.36 16.20 -2.82
CA ASN A 158 -7.33 15.72 -1.85
C ASN A 158 -8.31 16.83 -1.47
N ASN A 159 -9.30 16.51 -0.64
CA ASN A 159 -10.32 17.46 -0.22
C ASN A 159 -9.80 18.57 0.70
N HIS A 160 -8.69 18.34 1.41
CA HIS A 160 -8.08 19.29 2.35
C HIS A 160 -6.98 20.17 1.74
N VAL A 161 -6.59 19.94 0.50
CA VAL A 161 -5.49 20.66 -0.16
C VAL A 161 -5.64 22.20 -0.15
N MET A 162 -6.89 22.69 -0.06
CA MET A 162 -7.22 24.12 -0.02
C MET A 162 -7.78 24.59 1.33
N ASP A 163 -7.55 23.90 2.42
CA ASP A 163 -8.05 24.26 3.75
C ASP A 163 -7.58 25.66 4.21
N GLN A 164 -6.40 26.09 3.76
CA GLN A 164 -5.86 27.43 4.03
C GLN A 164 -6.08 28.39 2.83
N GLY A 165 -7.11 28.08 2.02
CA GLY A 165 -7.45 28.84 0.83
C GLY A 165 -6.41 28.73 -0.27
N TRP A 166 -6.59 29.57 -1.31
CA TRP A 166 -5.69 29.54 -2.47
C TRP A 166 -4.27 29.98 -2.13
N ALA A 167 -4.08 30.96 -1.23
CA ALA A 167 -2.76 31.39 -0.80
C ALA A 167 -2.00 30.26 -0.08
N GLY A 168 -2.69 29.54 0.83
CA GLY A 168 -2.12 28.40 1.51
C GLY A 168 -1.81 27.23 0.58
N PHE A 169 -2.65 26.99 -0.41
CA PHE A 169 -2.38 25.99 -1.45
C PHE A 169 -1.09 26.32 -2.23
N THR A 170 -0.92 27.58 -2.63
CA THR A 170 0.28 28.02 -3.35
C THR A 170 1.53 27.91 -2.47
N GLU A 171 1.48 28.41 -1.23
CA GLU A 171 2.57 28.29 -0.26
C GLU A 171 2.96 26.84 0.01
N SER A 172 1.97 25.95 0.16
CA SER A 172 2.22 24.52 0.40
C SER A 172 3.04 23.90 -0.72
N ARG A 173 2.74 24.23 -1.98
CA ARG A 173 3.49 23.72 -3.13
C ARG A 173 4.94 24.21 -3.14
N GLU A 174 5.21 25.42 -2.65
CA GLU A 174 6.56 25.95 -2.48
C GLU A 174 7.32 25.16 -1.41
N HIS A 175 6.71 24.91 -0.25
CA HIS A 175 7.34 24.12 0.83
C HIS A 175 7.59 22.66 0.45
N LEU A 176 6.71 22.05 -0.35
CA LEU A 176 6.96 20.70 -0.87
C LEU A 176 8.16 20.67 -1.83
N LYS A 177 8.30 21.70 -2.69
CA LYS A 177 9.47 21.86 -3.56
C LYS A 177 10.75 22.09 -2.73
N GLU A 178 10.70 22.92 -1.71
CA GLU A 178 11.82 23.22 -0.80
C GLU A 178 12.27 21.96 -0.03
N ALA A 179 11.34 21.14 0.45
CA ALA A 179 11.63 19.87 1.10
C ALA A 179 12.16 18.78 0.11
N GLY A 180 12.13 19.06 -1.20
CA GLY A 180 12.56 18.12 -2.23
C GLY A 180 11.61 16.93 -2.40
N LEU A 181 10.34 17.07 -1.99
CA LEU A 181 9.28 16.12 -2.28
C LEU A 181 8.72 16.37 -3.67
N LEU A 182 8.54 15.30 -4.44
CA LEU A 182 7.72 15.32 -5.64
C LEU A 182 6.25 15.21 -5.24
N PHE A 183 5.37 15.90 -5.94
CA PHE A 183 3.95 15.85 -5.63
C PHE A 183 3.10 15.78 -6.90
N ALA A 184 2.20 14.81 -6.92
CA ALA A 184 1.28 14.58 -8.03
C ALA A 184 -0.10 15.17 -7.71
N GLY A 185 -0.86 15.49 -8.76
CA GLY A 185 -2.26 15.90 -8.64
C GLY A 185 -2.49 17.40 -8.59
N THR A 186 -1.43 18.20 -8.69
CA THR A 186 -1.50 19.67 -8.82
C THR A 186 -0.54 20.16 -9.89
N SER A 187 -0.86 21.26 -10.50
CA SER A 187 -0.08 21.87 -11.60
C SER A 187 0.26 23.34 -11.29
N ASP A 188 1.23 23.91 -12.01
CA ASP A 188 1.59 25.33 -11.87
C ASP A 188 0.57 26.26 -12.58
N ASP A 189 -0.17 25.71 -13.54
CA ASP A 189 -1.18 26.41 -14.34
C ASP A 189 -2.19 25.40 -14.95
N ALA A 190 -3.22 25.91 -15.63
CA ALA A 190 -4.22 25.08 -16.30
C ALA A 190 -3.64 24.27 -17.46
N ALA A 191 -2.62 24.79 -18.16
CA ALA A 191 -2.02 24.14 -19.33
C ALA A 191 -1.19 22.91 -18.92
N THR A 192 -0.63 22.92 -17.72
CA THR A 192 0.12 21.80 -17.14
C THR A 192 -0.73 20.89 -16.24
N ALA A 193 -2.03 21.18 -16.10
CA ALA A 193 -2.96 20.31 -15.38
C ALA A 193 -2.98 18.90 -15.98
N TRP A 194 -3.15 17.90 -15.15
CA TRP A 194 -3.21 16.49 -15.54
C TRP A 194 -1.90 15.91 -16.13
N GLN A 195 -0.78 16.65 -16.08
CA GLN A 195 0.51 16.07 -16.45
C GLN A 195 1.03 15.18 -15.33
N PRO A 196 1.62 14.00 -15.67
CA PRO A 196 2.23 13.15 -14.66
C PRO A 196 3.56 13.74 -14.16
N VAL A 197 3.89 13.47 -12.92
CA VAL A 197 5.27 13.56 -12.44
C VAL A 197 6.01 12.32 -12.93
N ILE A 198 7.13 12.49 -13.61
CA ILE A 198 7.95 11.38 -14.12
C ILE A 198 9.17 11.20 -13.21
N THR A 199 9.36 9.98 -12.74
CA THR A 199 10.55 9.54 -12.00
C THR A 199 11.21 8.38 -12.74
N GLU A 200 12.50 8.14 -12.46
CA GLU A 200 13.23 7.02 -13.06
C GLU A 200 14.13 6.36 -12.02
N ALA A 201 14.14 5.04 -12.01
CA ALA A 201 15.11 4.23 -11.30
C ALA A 201 15.39 2.96 -12.11
N ASN A 202 16.63 2.48 -12.09
CA ASN A 202 17.06 1.26 -12.77
C ASN A 202 16.67 1.19 -14.27
N GLY A 203 16.54 2.35 -14.97
CA GLY A 203 16.12 2.42 -16.37
C GLY A 203 14.65 2.10 -16.60
N ILE A 204 13.81 2.25 -15.57
CA ILE A 204 12.34 2.17 -15.63
C ILE A 204 11.78 3.55 -15.28
N ARG A 205 11.01 4.14 -16.21
CA ARG A 205 10.32 5.41 -15.99
C ARG A 205 8.94 5.15 -15.38
N VAL A 206 8.67 5.80 -14.25
CA VAL A 206 7.41 5.71 -13.53
C VAL A 206 6.68 7.05 -13.60
N GLY A 207 5.45 7.03 -14.09
CA GLY A 207 4.55 8.18 -14.08
C GLY A 207 3.68 8.16 -12.82
N TRP A 208 3.47 9.33 -12.22
CA TRP A 208 2.61 9.56 -11.07
C TRP A 208 1.56 10.58 -11.41
N LEU A 209 0.29 10.19 -11.41
CA LEU A 209 -0.85 11.06 -11.67
C LEU A 209 -1.73 11.08 -10.42
N GLY A 210 -2.01 12.26 -9.87
CA GLY A 210 -2.92 12.41 -8.74
C GLY A 210 -4.22 13.07 -9.14
N MET A 211 -5.32 12.76 -8.44
CA MET A 211 -6.60 13.46 -8.59
C MET A 211 -7.47 13.35 -7.34
N THR A 212 -8.42 14.26 -7.20
CA THR A 212 -9.43 14.21 -6.15
C THR A 212 -10.85 14.36 -6.72
N ARG A 213 -11.82 13.77 -6.00
CA ARG A 213 -13.24 13.92 -6.29
C ARG A 213 -13.94 14.98 -5.41
N TRP A 214 -13.19 15.54 -4.42
CA TRP A 214 -13.69 16.51 -3.46
C TRP A 214 -12.73 17.67 -3.28
N LEU A 215 -13.25 18.87 -3.04
CA LEU A 215 -12.49 20.07 -2.65
C LEU A 215 -13.12 20.80 -1.46
N ASN A 216 -13.95 20.13 -0.66
CA ASN A 216 -14.62 20.71 0.53
C ASN A 216 -15.28 22.08 0.27
N GLY A 217 -15.94 22.23 -0.89
CA GLY A 217 -16.56 23.48 -1.29
C GLY A 217 -15.61 24.53 -1.90
N ASN A 218 -14.32 24.24 -1.95
CA ASN A 218 -13.35 25.06 -2.68
C ASN A 218 -13.42 24.79 -4.19
N ARG A 219 -12.73 25.58 -4.97
CA ARG A 219 -12.64 25.47 -6.43
C ARG A 219 -11.27 25.88 -6.94
N ASN A 220 -10.89 25.37 -8.08
CA ASN A 220 -9.74 25.87 -8.81
C ASN A 220 -9.93 27.35 -9.17
N PRO A 221 -8.85 28.14 -9.28
CA PRO A 221 -8.92 29.52 -9.71
C PRO A 221 -9.49 29.63 -11.13
N GLU A 222 -10.11 30.77 -11.43
CA GLU A 222 -10.63 31.06 -12.76
C GLU A 222 -9.53 31.43 -13.77
N LYS A 223 -8.34 31.81 -13.27
CA LYS A 223 -7.22 32.21 -14.11
C LYS A 223 -6.36 31.03 -14.49
N ASP A 224 -6.12 30.87 -15.77
CA ASP A 224 -5.35 29.76 -16.32
C ASP A 224 -3.87 29.77 -15.92
N ASP A 225 -3.32 30.93 -15.55
CA ASP A 225 -1.92 31.14 -15.14
C ASP A 225 -1.67 30.91 -13.63
N GLN A 226 -2.61 30.28 -12.95
CA GLN A 226 -2.53 29.98 -11.53
C GLN A 226 -2.48 28.47 -11.29
N PRO A 227 -1.93 28.02 -10.12
CA PRO A 227 -1.89 26.60 -9.78
C PRO A 227 -3.29 25.96 -9.69
N HIS A 228 -3.41 24.75 -10.22
CA HIS A 228 -4.65 23.98 -10.26
C HIS A 228 -4.48 22.63 -9.53
N VAL A 229 -5.59 22.13 -8.99
CA VAL A 229 -5.75 20.75 -8.50
C VAL A 229 -6.42 19.91 -9.58
N ASN A 230 -5.94 18.71 -9.84
CA ASN A 230 -6.62 17.76 -10.72
C ASN A 230 -7.93 17.31 -10.05
N PHE A 231 -9.02 17.95 -10.42
CA PHE A 231 -10.33 17.78 -9.83
C PHE A 231 -11.30 17.14 -10.81
N TYR A 232 -11.85 15.98 -10.44
CA TYR A 232 -12.90 15.28 -11.18
C TYR A 232 -14.06 14.98 -10.22
N PRO A 233 -15.05 15.87 -10.10
CA PRO A 233 -16.12 15.77 -9.12
C PRO A 233 -17.09 14.62 -9.39
N TYR A 234 -17.76 14.15 -8.35
CA TYR A 234 -18.95 13.32 -8.52
C TYR A 234 -20.09 14.13 -9.16
N PRO A 235 -20.89 13.52 -10.07
CA PRO A 235 -22.02 14.19 -10.67
C PRO A 235 -22.98 14.78 -9.63
N GLY A 236 -23.21 16.09 -9.70
CA GLY A 236 -24.11 16.80 -8.77
C GLY A 236 -23.51 17.12 -7.39
N GLU A 237 -22.27 16.71 -7.09
CA GLU A 237 -21.65 16.88 -5.78
C GLU A 237 -20.51 17.93 -5.75
N SER A 238 -20.29 18.63 -6.87
CA SER A 238 -19.22 19.64 -7.01
C SER A 238 -19.50 20.97 -6.32
N ASN A 239 -20.69 21.18 -5.74
CA ASN A 239 -21.15 22.49 -5.26
C ASN A 239 -20.99 23.62 -6.31
N GLY A 240 -21.11 23.28 -7.60
CA GLY A 240 -20.94 24.20 -8.72
C GLY A 240 -19.47 24.53 -9.06
N ALA A 241 -18.50 23.88 -8.42
CA ALA A 241 -17.11 24.00 -8.82
C ALA A 241 -16.86 23.28 -10.15
N PRO A 242 -16.27 23.95 -11.16
CA PRO A 242 -15.93 23.29 -12.42
C PRO A 242 -14.79 22.29 -12.20
N GLY A 243 -14.92 21.13 -12.82
CA GLY A 243 -13.90 20.07 -12.81
C GLY A 243 -13.81 19.38 -14.18
N ALA A 244 -12.87 18.46 -14.31
CA ALA A 244 -12.78 17.64 -15.50
C ALA A 244 -14.01 16.73 -15.65
N ASP A 245 -14.28 16.28 -16.85
CA ASP A 245 -15.18 15.17 -17.12
C ASP A 245 -14.40 13.84 -17.26
N GLU A 246 -15.13 12.73 -17.37
CA GLU A 246 -14.53 11.40 -17.50
C GLU A 246 -13.65 11.30 -18.76
N ALA A 247 -14.07 11.91 -19.87
CA ALA A 247 -13.31 11.87 -21.11
C ALA A 247 -11.95 12.58 -20.97
N THR A 248 -11.93 13.73 -20.31
CA THR A 248 -10.70 14.48 -19.99
C THR A 248 -9.78 13.65 -19.08
N LEU A 249 -10.31 13.05 -18.03
CA LEU A 249 -9.54 12.19 -17.14
C LEU A 249 -8.91 10.99 -17.89
N LEU A 250 -9.71 10.25 -18.64
CA LEU A 250 -9.20 9.07 -19.35
C LEU A 250 -8.20 9.44 -20.46
N ALA A 251 -8.38 10.59 -21.12
CA ALA A 251 -7.40 11.13 -22.06
C ALA A 251 -6.08 11.49 -21.36
N ALA A 252 -6.15 12.08 -20.15
CA ALA A 252 -4.98 12.39 -19.34
C ALA A 252 -4.23 11.12 -18.88
N VAL A 253 -4.95 10.09 -18.42
CA VAL A 253 -4.34 8.79 -18.07
C VAL A 253 -3.61 8.19 -19.27
N LYS A 254 -4.24 8.20 -20.45
CA LYS A 254 -3.63 7.70 -21.69
C LYS A 254 -2.38 8.50 -22.09
N ALA A 255 -2.44 9.83 -21.98
CA ALA A 255 -1.32 10.72 -22.29
C ALA A 255 -0.16 10.55 -21.27
N ALA A 256 -0.47 10.36 -19.99
CA ALA A 256 0.50 10.08 -18.96
C ALA A 256 1.21 8.74 -19.20
N ARG A 257 0.45 7.68 -19.55
CA ARG A 257 1.02 6.35 -19.84
C ARG A 257 1.98 6.38 -21.03
N ALA A 258 1.74 7.24 -22.01
CA ALA A 258 2.64 7.38 -23.16
C ALA A 258 4.02 7.97 -22.81
N GLN A 259 4.17 8.58 -21.62
CA GLN A 259 5.41 9.22 -21.15
C GLN A 259 6.25 8.32 -20.21
N CYS A 260 5.72 7.17 -19.79
CA CYS A 260 6.35 6.30 -18.80
C CYS A 260 6.20 4.82 -19.14
N ASP A 261 6.94 3.98 -18.45
CA ASP A 261 6.92 2.54 -18.62
C ASP A 261 5.90 1.87 -17.66
N LEU A 262 5.57 2.54 -16.54
CA LEU A 262 4.54 2.17 -15.59
C LEU A 262 3.85 3.44 -15.07
N LEU A 263 2.52 3.44 -14.97
CA LEU A 263 1.74 4.56 -14.47
C LEU A 263 1.02 4.20 -13.16
N VAL A 264 1.32 4.96 -12.10
CA VAL A 264 0.60 4.96 -10.84
C VAL A 264 -0.39 6.13 -10.82
N VAL A 265 -1.65 5.85 -10.52
CA VAL A 265 -2.69 6.88 -10.37
C VAL A 265 -3.13 6.91 -8.90
N SER A 266 -2.93 8.03 -8.23
CA SER A 266 -3.47 8.25 -6.89
C SER A 266 -4.83 8.94 -6.98
N VAL A 267 -5.82 8.40 -6.26
CA VAL A 267 -7.20 8.89 -6.31
C VAL A 267 -7.74 9.13 -4.91
N HIS A 268 -8.18 10.35 -4.64
CA HIS A 268 -8.85 10.71 -3.40
C HIS A 268 -10.38 10.70 -3.64
N TRP A 269 -11.07 9.63 -3.21
CA TRP A 269 -12.45 9.31 -3.59
C TRP A 269 -13.24 8.57 -2.51
N GLY A 270 -14.51 8.28 -2.80
CA GLY A 270 -15.34 7.41 -1.96
C GLY A 270 -16.13 8.17 -0.91
N ILE A 271 -16.43 7.49 0.17
CA ILE A 271 -17.21 7.98 1.31
C ILE A 271 -16.42 7.69 2.58
N GLU A 272 -16.25 8.69 3.43
CA GLU A 272 -15.58 8.55 4.73
C GLU A 272 -16.18 7.38 5.53
N TYR A 273 -15.30 6.55 6.08
CA TYR A 273 -15.61 5.38 6.90
C TYR A 273 -16.40 4.26 6.20
N ALA A 274 -16.57 4.34 4.88
CA ALA A 274 -17.14 3.24 4.11
C ALA A 274 -16.07 2.18 3.85
N THR A 275 -16.36 0.93 4.22
CA THR A 275 -15.43 -0.20 4.10
C THR A 275 -15.47 -0.93 2.75
N ALA A 276 -16.29 -0.43 1.83
CA ALA A 276 -16.38 -0.90 0.45
C ALA A 276 -16.37 0.29 -0.51
N PRO A 277 -15.74 0.18 -1.68
CA PRO A 277 -15.76 1.23 -2.69
C PRO A 277 -17.17 1.43 -3.25
N ARG A 278 -17.47 2.63 -3.72
CA ARG A 278 -18.70 2.92 -4.47
C ARG A 278 -18.65 2.19 -5.81
N PRO A 279 -19.77 1.68 -6.33
CA PRO A 279 -19.79 1.01 -7.64
C PRO A 279 -19.25 1.87 -8.79
N GLU A 280 -19.51 3.18 -8.76
CA GLU A 280 -18.96 4.12 -9.75
C GLU A 280 -17.44 4.31 -9.63
N ASP A 281 -16.85 4.16 -8.44
CA ASP A 281 -15.40 4.21 -8.27
C ASP A 281 -14.74 2.94 -8.77
N VAL A 282 -15.40 1.78 -8.62
CA VAL A 282 -14.96 0.51 -9.22
C VAL A 282 -14.96 0.61 -10.76
N ASP A 283 -16.05 1.10 -11.35
CA ASP A 283 -16.16 1.29 -12.80
C ASP A 283 -15.09 2.27 -13.32
N LEU A 284 -14.88 3.38 -12.61
CA LEU A 284 -13.86 4.36 -12.96
C LEU A 284 -12.44 3.78 -12.85
N ALA A 285 -12.15 2.99 -11.80
CA ALA A 285 -10.87 2.32 -11.65
C ALA A 285 -10.57 1.43 -12.86
N HIS A 286 -11.50 0.56 -13.23
CA HIS A 286 -11.33 -0.32 -14.40
C HIS A 286 -11.11 0.49 -15.69
N LYS A 287 -11.85 1.58 -15.90
CA LYS A 287 -11.66 2.46 -17.06
C LYS A 287 -10.27 3.12 -17.07
N MET A 288 -9.75 3.55 -15.92
CA MET A 288 -8.40 4.12 -15.84
C MET A 288 -7.32 3.06 -16.11
N LEU A 289 -7.51 1.81 -15.64
CA LEU A 289 -6.61 0.71 -15.94
C LEU A 289 -6.61 0.38 -17.43
N GLU A 290 -7.78 0.30 -18.07
CA GLU A 290 -7.90 0.11 -19.52
C GLU A 290 -7.28 1.28 -20.30
N ALA A 291 -7.37 2.51 -19.80
CA ALA A 291 -6.73 3.68 -20.39
C ALA A 291 -5.20 3.70 -20.26
N GLY A 292 -4.60 2.87 -19.39
CA GLY A 292 -3.15 2.73 -19.29
C GLY A 292 -2.56 2.79 -17.88
N ALA A 293 -3.34 3.06 -16.84
CA ALA A 293 -2.85 2.92 -15.47
C ALA A 293 -2.44 1.48 -15.19
N THR A 294 -1.46 1.29 -14.31
CA THR A 294 -1.00 -0.03 -13.86
C THR A 294 -1.35 -0.25 -12.39
N VAL A 295 -1.23 0.79 -11.59
CA VAL A 295 -1.54 0.77 -10.16
C VAL A 295 -2.45 1.95 -9.83
N ILE A 296 -3.51 1.69 -9.07
CA ILE A 296 -4.36 2.73 -8.49
C ILE A 296 -4.18 2.69 -6.97
N VAL A 297 -3.89 3.86 -6.38
CA VAL A 297 -3.73 4.04 -4.93
C VAL A 297 -4.82 5.01 -4.46
N GLY A 298 -5.83 4.47 -3.77
CA GLY A 298 -6.97 5.22 -3.26
C GLY A 298 -6.80 5.70 -1.82
N GLY A 299 -7.38 6.85 -1.49
CA GLY A 299 -7.47 7.47 -0.16
C GLY A 299 -8.82 8.17 0.02
N HIS A 300 -9.06 8.82 1.14
CA HIS A 300 -10.28 9.51 1.60
C HIS A 300 -11.21 8.69 2.51
N PRO A 301 -11.48 7.40 2.32
CA PRO A 301 -12.37 6.68 3.25
C PRO A 301 -11.84 6.60 4.68
N HIS A 302 -10.54 6.84 4.91
CA HIS A 302 -9.86 6.75 6.22
C HIS A 302 -9.97 5.38 6.91
N VAL A 303 -10.48 4.40 6.19
CA VAL A 303 -10.51 2.98 6.56
C VAL A 303 -10.06 2.14 5.37
N LEU A 304 -9.50 0.97 5.64
CA LEU A 304 -9.08 0.07 4.59
C LEU A 304 -10.27 -0.41 3.77
N GLN A 305 -10.07 -0.50 2.46
CA GLN A 305 -10.98 -1.14 1.52
C GLN A 305 -10.27 -2.32 0.83
N PRO A 306 -11.01 -3.22 0.14
CA PRO A 306 -10.41 -4.35 -0.55
C PRO A 306 -9.33 -3.96 -1.54
N ILE A 307 -8.41 -4.89 -1.79
CA ILE A 307 -7.45 -4.84 -2.89
C ILE A 307 -8.00 -5.68 -4.04
N GLU A 308 -7.89 -5.19 -5.26
CA GLU A 308 -8.30 -5.92 -6.46
C GLU A 308 -7.14 -6.03 -7.44
N THR A 309 -6.88 -7.25 -7.92
CA THR A 309 -6.05 -7.47 -9.11
C THR A 309 -6.97 -7.55 -10.31
N TYR A 310 -6.66 -6.77 -11.36
CA TYR A 310 -7.46 -6.69 -12.57
C TYR A 310 -6.58 -6.94 -13.80
N GLN A 311 -7.05 -7.82 -14.69
CA GLN A 311 -6.42 -8.04 -15.97
C GLN A 311 -7.14 -7.23 -17.04
N THR A 312 -6.42 -6.29 -17.66
CA THR A 312 -6.94 -5.46 -18.74
C THR A 312 -7.18 -6.26 -20.02
N GLN A 313 -7.98 -5.71 -20.93
CA GLN A 313 -8.28 -6.35 -22.23
C GLN A 313 -7.04 -6.56 -23.09
N ASP A 314 -6.00 -5.72 -22.94
CA ASP A 314 -4.70 -5.87 -23.59
C ASP A 314 -3.75 -6.85 -22.86
N GLY A 315 -4.21 -7.49 -21.79
CA GLY A 315 -3.54 -8.56 -21.05
C GLY A 315 -2.56 -8.08 -19.99
N ARG A 316 -2.54 -6.77 -19.62
CA ARG A 316 -1.70 -6.28 -18.53
C ARG A 316 -2.29 -6.71 -17.17
N GLU A 317 -1.45 -7.16 -16.26
CA GLU A 317 -1.79 -7.31 -14.86
C GLU A 317 -1.69 -5.96 -14.16
N THR A 318 -2.71 -5.63 -13.36
CA THR A 318 -2.85 -4.35 -12.68
C THR A 318 -3.40 -4.54 -11.27
N VAL A 319 -3.25 -3.54 -10.41
CA VAL A 319 -3.75 -3.61 -9.03
C VAL A 319 -4.43 -2.31 -8.61
N ILE A 320 -5.49 -2.45 -7.83
CA ILE A 320 -6.23 -1.35 -7.21
C ILE A 320 -6.18 -1.54 -5.69
N PHE A 321 -5.64 -0.56 -4.99
CA PHE A 321 -5.85 -0.35 -3.58
C PHE A 321 -6.98 0.67 -3.46
N TYR A 322 -8.22 0.22 -3.23
CA TYR A 322 -9.38 1.13 -3.20
C TYR A 322 -9.30 2.17 -2.10
N SER A 323 -8.78 1.79 -0.93
CA SER A 323 -8.39 2.73 0.13
C SER A 323 -7.26 2.13 0.96
N MET A 324 -6.20 2.92 1.13
CA MET A 324 -5.07 2.59 1.98
C MET A 324 -5.34 2.87 3.47
N GLY A 325 -6.52 3.46 3.82
CA GLY A 325 -6.77 3.98 5.16
C GLY A 325 -5.93 5.22 5.47
N ASN A 326 -5.72 5.48 6.75
CA ASN A 326 -4.77 6.49 7.20
C ASN A 326 -3.33 5.94 7.19
N PHE A 327 -2.35 6.80 7.45
CA PHE A 327 -0.97 6.44 7.75
C PHE A 327 -0.43 7.21 8.95
N LEU A 328 -0.94 8.41 9.21
CA LEU A 328 -0.65 9.17 10.42
C LEU A 328 -1.82 10.11 10.70
N SER A 329 -2.62 9.81 11.70
CA SER A 329 -3.82 10.58 12.02
C SER A 329 -4.20 10.55 13.52
N ASN A 330 -5.22 11.27 13.94
CA ASN A 330 -5.79 11.16 15.28
C ASN A 330 -7.24 10.67 15.24
N GLN A 331 -7.64 10.01 14.16
CA GLN A 331 -8.98 9.43 14.07
C GLN A 331 -9.11 8.24 15.02
N SER A 332 -10.33 7.92 15.43
CA SER A 332 -10.59 6.85 16.41
C SER A 332 -9.81 6.94 17.72
N ARG A 333 -9.41 8.14 18.10
CA ARG A 333 -8.61 8.45 19.30
C ARG A 333 -9.18 7.92 20.62
N ASN A 334 -10.48 7.62 20.68
CA ASN A 334 -11.15 7.11 21.88
C ASN A 334 -11.39 5.59 21.82
N TYR A 335 -10.90 4.91 20.79
CA TYR A 335 -11.07 3.46 20.68
C TYR A 335 -10.29 2.75 21.79
N VAL A 336 -10.98 1.84 22.46
CA VAL A 336 -10.42 0.91 23.44
C VAL A 336 -10.94 -0.48 23.13
N GLU A 337 -10.02 -1.39 22.84
CA GLU A 337 -10.35 -2.78 22.54
C GLU A 337 -11.16 -3.42 23.67
N GLY A 338 -12.20 -4.18 23.29
CA GLY A 338 -13.10 -4.86 24.21
C GLY A 338 -14.10 -3.95 24.94
N LEU A 339 -13.99 -2.61 24.78
CA LEU A 339 -14.97 -1.65 25.31
C LEU A 339 -15.79 -0.98 24.21
N ASN A 340 -15.20 -0.75 23.07
CA ASN A 340 -15.87 -0.18 21.91
C ASN A 340 -16.11 -1.26 20.84
N PRO A 341 -17.11 -1.10 19.95
CA PRO A 341 -17.20 -1.94 18.75
C PRO A 341 -15.91 -1.92 17.94
N ASP A 342 -15.53 -3.06 17.35
CA ASP A 342 -14.30 -3.19 16.57
C ASP A 342 -14.24 -2.21 15.38
N SER A 343 -15.40 -1.91 14.78
CA SER A 343 -15.50 -0.91 13.71
C SER A 343 -15.03 0.49 14.11
N ASN A 344 -15.08 0.83 15.41
CA ASN A 344 -14.54 2.10 15.89
C ASN A 344 -13.01 2.16 15.83
N GLY A 345 -12.34 1.01 15.74
CA GLY A 345 -10.90 0.91 15.57
C GLY A 345 -10.43 0.98 14.11
N GLU A 346 -11.31 0.72 13.15
CA GLU A 346 -10.98 0.64 11.72
C GLU A 346 -10.20 1.85 11.16
N PRO A 347 -10.46 3.12 11.56
CA PRO A 347 -9.63 4.24 11.11
C PRO A 347 -8.19 4.26 11.63
N ARG A 348 -7.81 3.31 12.50
CA ARG A 348 -6.44 3.06 12.97
C ARG A 348 -5.85 1.79 12.37
N ASP A 349 -6.64 1.01 11.61
CA ASP A 349 -6.15 -0.08 10.77
C ASP A 349 -5.59 0.51 9.49
N GLU A 350 -4.33 0.23 9.24
CA GLU A 350 -3.56 0.82 8.16
C GLU A 350 -2.78 -0.27 7.43
N MET A 351 -2.22 0.07 6.28
CA MET A 351 -1.31 -0.81 5.57
C MET A 351 -0.23 -0.03 4.84
N ILE A 352 0.94 -0.64 4.66
CA ILE A 352 1.89 -0.25 3.66
C ILE A 352 1.78 -1.26 2.52
N GLY A 353 1.35 -0.79 1.34
CA GLY A 353 1.34 -1.58 0.12
C GLY A 353 2.74 -1.63 -0.48
N LEU A 354 3.20 -2.83 -0.81
CA LEU A 354 4.47 -3.07 -1.47
C LEU A 354 4.22 -3.70 -2.83
N PHE A 355 4.83 -3.15 -3.87
CA PHE A 355 4.79 -3.76 -5.18
C PHE A 355 6.10 -3.51 -5.93
N SER A 356 6.29 -4.20 -7.05
CA SER A 356 7.43 -4.00 -7.92
C SER A 356 7.00 -3.86 -9.37
N ALA A 357 7.86 -3.26 -10.18
CA ALA A 357 7.76 -3.28 -11.63
C ALA A 357 9.02 -3.93 -12.18
N VAL A 358 8.84 -4.87 -13.11
CA VAL A 358 9.93 -5.65 -13.70
C VAL A 358 9.98 -5.38 -15.19
N LYS A 359 11.17 -4.97 -15.67
CA LYS A 359 11.45 -4.86 -17.10
C LYS A 359 11.93 -6.19 -17.62
N ARG A 360 11.18 -6.78 -18.54
CA ARG A 360 11.44 -8.10 -19.10
C ARG A 360 11.75 -8.04 -20.58
N ASP A 361 12.73 -8.85 -21.00
CA ASP A 361 13.03 -9.11 -22.40
C ASP A 361 12.34 -10.40 -22.85
N TYR A 362 11.47 -10.28 -23.83
CA TYR A 362 10.76 -11.38 -24.47
C TYR A 362 11.39 -11.79 -25.82
N GLY A 363 12.63 -11.42 -26.06
CA GLY A 363 13.34 -11.70 -27.31
C GLY A 363 12.69 -11.00 -28.50
N PRO A 364 12.26 -11.74 -29.54
CA PRO A 364 11.62 -11.16 -30.73
C PRO A 364 10.31 -10.39 -30.44
N ALA A 365 9.65 -10.66 -29.29
CA ALA A 365 8.45 -9.95 -28.87
C ALA A 365 8.73 -8.62 -28.15
N GLY A 366 10.01 -8.27 -27.98
CA GLY A 366 10.45 -6.99 -27.44
C GLY A 366 10.52 -6.95 -25.93
N MET A 367 10.71 -5.74 -25.39
CA MET A 367 10.81 -5.49 -23.95
C MET A 367 9.49 -4.94 -23.41
N ARG A 368 9.13 -5.31 -22.18
CA ARG A 368 7.95 -4.80 -21.47
C ARG A 368 8.30 -4.51 -20.02
N VAL A 369 7.61 -3.54 -19.44
CA VAL A 369 7.58 -3.32 -17.99
C VAL A 369 6.23 -3.79 -17.48
N GLU A 370 6.25 -4.69 -16.53
CA GLU A 370 5.07 -5.38 -16.01
C GLU A 370 5.01 -5.22 -14.49
N LEU A 371 3.79 -5.27 -13.95
CA LEU A 371 3.60 -5.38 -12.51
C LEU A 371 4.24 -6.68 -12.03
N GLY A 372 5.08 -6.59 -11.02
CA GLY A 372 5.68 -7.73 -10.36
C GLY A 372 4.88 -8.15 -9.13
N HIS A 373 5.61 -8.43 -8.05
CA HIS A 373 4.97 -8.82 -6.80
C HIS A 373 4.14 -7.68 -6.20
N VAL A 374 2.97 -8.04 -5.62
CA VAL A 374 2.13 -7.16 -4.83
C VAL A 374 1.96 -7.76 -3.45
N GLY A 375 2.18 -6.95 -2.41
CA GLY A 375 2.03 -7.39 -1.03
C GLY A 375 1.67 -6.24 -0.10
N VAL A 376 1.31 -6.55 1.14
CA VAL A 376 1.00 -5.57 2.17
C VAL A 376 1.67 -5.91 3.49
N LEU A 377 1.99 -4.87 4.25
CA LEU A 377 2.39 -4.94 5.64
C LEU A 377 1.24 -4.36 6.48
N PRO A 378 0.63 -5.14 7.37
CA PRO A 378 -0.37 -4.63 8.31
C PRO A 378 0.27 -3.62 9.28
N VAL A 379 -0.40 -2.48 9.44
CA VAL A 379 0.02 -1.37 10.30
C VAL A 379 -1.12 -1.04 11.26
N TRP A 380 -0.76 -0.69 12.48
CA TRP A 380 -1.67 -0.15 13.48
C TRP A 380 -1.21 1.24 13.89
N GLU A 381 -2.10 2.21 13.92
CA GLU A 381 -1.78 3.52 14.46
C GLU A 381 -1.87 3.52 15.98
N ASP A 382 -0.72 3.60 16.64
CA ASP A 382 -0.64 3.81 18.08
C ASP A 382 -1.09 5.20 18.45
N ASN A 383 -1.98 5.27 19.44
CA ASN A 383 -2.46 6.51 20.01
C ASN A 383 -2.71 6.29 21.51
N ASN A 384 -1.87 6.84 22.35
CA ASN A 384 -1.92 6.64 23.80
C ASN A 384 -2.78 7.68 24.54
N ARG A 385 -3.77 8.25 23.86
CA ARG A 385 -4.66 9.27 24.44
C ARG A 385 -5.33 8.81 25.74
N ASN A 386 -5.77 7.56 25.80
CA ASN A 386 -6.49 7.04 26.97
C ASN A 386 -5.54 6.87 28.15
N GLU A 387 -4.31 6.44 27.92
CA GLU A 387 -3.24 6.31 28.90
C GLU A 387 -2.81 7.69 29.44
N LEU A 388 -2.74 8.70 28.56
CA LEU A 388 -2.53 10.09 28.97
C LEU A 388 -3.67 10.61 29.84
N ALA A 389 -4.93 10.38 29.43
CA ALA A 389 -6.11 10.84 30.15
C ALA A 389 -6.23 10.21 31.53
N SER A 390 -5.77 8.96 31.69
CA SER A 390 -5.73 8.24 32.98
C SER A 390 -4.48 8.52 33.81
N GLY A 391 -3.52 9.29 33.29
CA GLY A 391 -2.24 9.61 33.95
C GLY A 391 -1.24 8.45 33.99
N LEU A 392 -1.49 7.38 33.24
CA LEU A 392 -0.57 6.25 33.09
C LEU A 392 0.66 6.63 32.25
N GLU A 393 0.46 7.50 31.26
CA GLU A 393 1.51 8.04 30.43
C GLU A 393 1.63 9.56 30.60
N LYS A 394 2.81 10.11 30.31
CA LYS A 394 3.11 11.55 30.49
C LYS A 394 3.33 12.29 29.17
N LYS A 395 3.66 11.56 28.12
CA LYS A 395 3.93 12.13 26.80
C LYS A 395 2.95 11.57 25.77
N PRO A 396 2.38 12.41 24.91
CA PRO A 396 1.55 11.93 23.83
C PRO A 396 2.39 11.14 22.81
N VAL A 397 1.82 10.05 22.31
CA VAL A 397 2.38 9.21 21.24
C VAL A 397 1.28 8.96 20.23
N ILE A 398 1.54 9.30 18.97
CA ILE A 398 0.74 8.93 17.82
C ILE A 398 1.72 8.53 16.72
N LYS A 399 1.67 7.27 16.28
CA LYS A 399 2.62 6.74 15.29
C LYS A 399 2.12 5.45 14.65
N PRO A 400 2.39 5.22 13.35
CA PRO A 400 2.17 3.91 12.73
C PRO A 400 3.18 2.89 13.24
N VAL A 401 2.74 1.67 13.55
CA VAL A 401 3.59 0.55 13.96
C VAL A 401 3.33 -0.68 13.09
N LEU A 402 4.39 -1.37 12.69
CA LEU A 402 4.29 -2.62 11.92
C LEU A 402 3.85 -3.76 12.84
N ILE A 403 2.63 -4.25 12.67
CA ILE A 403 2.02 -5.31 13.49
C ILE A 403 2.88 -6.59 13.47
N ASP A 404 3.27 -7.04 12.29
CA ASP A 404 4.04 -8.28 12.09
C ASP A 404 5.50 -8.18 12.53
N ARG A 405 5.97 -6.98 12.91
CA ARG A 405 7.25 -6.75 13.57
C ARG A 405 7.11 -6.77 15.07
N GLU A 406 6.03 -6.23 15.62
CA GLU A 406 5.81 -6.10 17.06
C GLU A 406 5.34 -7.42 17.70
N ILE A 407 4.43 -8.17 17.05
CA ILE A 407 3.89 -9.44 17.57
C ILE A 407 5.00 -10.41 18.01
N PRO A 408 6.01 -10.76 17.20
CA PRO A 408 7.06 -11.70 17.62
C PRO A 408 7.87 -11.19 18.82
N ALA A 409 8.07 -9.89 18.94
CA ALA A 409 8.77 -9.29 20.08
C ALA A 409 7.96 -9.41 21.38
N LEU A 410 6.64 -9.20 21.30
CA LEU A 410 5.71 -9.36 22.42
C LEU A 410 5.60 -10.83 22.84
N GLU A 411 5.51 -11.76 21.89
CA GLU A 411 5.49 -13.20 22.15
C GLU A 411 6.76 -13.65 22.88
N ALA A 412 7.94 -13.24 22.41
CA ALA A 412 9.21 -13.54 23.07
C ALA A 412 9.28 -12.95 24.49
N ARG A 413 8.71 -11.75 24.69
CA ARG A 413 8.64 -11.12 26.01
C ARG A 413 7.69 -11.86 26.95
N LEU A 414 6.52 -12.28 26.44
CA LEU A 414 5.54 -13.07 27.20
C LEU A 414 6.13 -14.41 27.62
N ASP A 415 6.85 -15.10 26.73
CA ASP A 415 7.55 -16.34 27.04
C ASP A 415 8.60 -16.17 28.13
N ALA A 416 9.36 -15.08 28.10
CA ALA A 416 10.34 -14.77 29.16
C ALA A 416 9.67 -14.55 30.51
N LEU A 417 8.53 -13.87 30.55
CA LEU A 417 7.73 -13.65 31.77
C LEU A 417 7.11 -14.95 32.27
N ASN A 418 6.58 -15.80 31.41
CA ASN A 418 6.07 -17.13 31.76
C ASN A 418 7.17 -18.00 32.39
N LYS A 419 8.34 -18.01 31.78
CA LYS A 419 9.51 -18.73 32.33
C LYS A 419 9.91 -18.23 33.72
N ALA A 420 9.92 -16.91 33.92
CA ALA A 420 10.20 -16.29 35.22
C ALA A 420 9.12 -16.63 36.25
N ALA A 421 7.89 -16.83 35.82
CA ALA A 421 6.77 -17.27 36.66
C ALA A 421 6.81 -18.76 36.99
N GLY A 422 7.71 -19.56 36.40
CA GLY A 422 7.75 -21.01 36.51
C GLY A 422 6.63 -21.72 35.74
N ILE A 423 5.99 -21.04 34.81
CA ILE A 423 4.94 -21.59 33.94
C ILE A 423 5.63 -22.24 32.74
N SER A 424 5.51 -23.57 32.59
CA SER A 424 6.00 -24.29 31.41
C SER A 424 5.03 -24.05 30.24
N THR A 425 5.45 -23.27 29.28
CA THR A 425 4.73 -23.15 28.02
C THR A 425 5.07 -24.35 27.15
N THR A 426 4.24 -25.40 27.18
CA THR A 426 4.19 -26.38 26.08
C THR A 426 3.67 -25.62 24.90
N SER A 427 4.49 -25.50 23.86
CA SER A 427 4.16 -24.81 22.60
C SER A 427 2.81 -25.35 22.10
N VAL A 428 1.79 -24.50 22.11
CA VAL A 428 0.57 -24.76 21.33
C VAL A 428 0.92 -24.41 19.89
N ALA A 429 1.31 -25.42 19.12
CA ALA A 429 1.40 -25.29 17.68
C ALA A 429 0.03 -24.81 17.20
N ALA A 430 0.03 -23.70 16.43
CA ALA A 430 -1.17 -23.19 15.82
C ALA A 430 -1.88 -24.32 15.04
N PRO A 431 -3.18 -24.55 15.24
CA PRO A 431 -3.90 -25.52 14.43
C PRO A 431 -4.01 -24.99 13.01
N VAL A 432 -3.44 -25.74 12.07
CA VAL A 432 -3.77 -25.62 10.66
C VAL A 432 -5.19 -26.15 10.53
N GLY A 433 -6.18 -25.28 10.69
CA GLY A 433 -7.60 -25.59 10.61
C GLY A 433 -8.14 -25.30 9.23
N GLY A 434 -8.64 -26.34 8.53
CA GLY A 434 -9.49 -26.21 7.34
C GLY A 434 -10.86 -25.60 7.69
N PRO A 435 -11.66 -25.19 6.69
CA PRO A 435 -12.89 -24.43 6.87
C PRO A 435 -14.02 -25.34 7.36
N ASN A 436 -14.17 -25.57 8.63
CA ASN A 436 -15.34 -26.13 9.33
C ASN A 436 -14.94 -26.74 10.69
N SER A 437 -14.39 -25.95 11.60
CA SER A 437 -14.35 -26.34 13.01
C SER A 437 -14.88 -25.19 13.85
N GLU A 438 -16.05 -25.41 14.46
CA GLU A 438 -16.55 -24.60 15.56
C GLU A 438 -15.51 -24.67 16.69
N VAL A 439 -14.86 -23.53 16.97
CA VAL A 439 -13.93 -23.42 18.10
C VAL A 439 -14.76 -23.03 19.32
N GLU A 440 -14.97 -23.99 20.20
CA GLU A 440 -15.44 -23.71 21.55
C GLU A 440 -14.49 -22.72 22.26
N PRO A 441 -14.99 -21.68 22.93
CA PRO A 441 -14.16 -20.74 23.70
C PRO A 441 -13.80 -21.39 25.05
N GLY A 442 -12.76 -22.19 25.05
CA GLY A 442 -12.36 -22.91 26.25
C GLY A 442 -10.95 -23.45 26.23
N ALA A 443 -9.95 -22.58 26.15
CA ALA A 443 -8.59 -22.96 26.51
C ALA A 443 -8.02 -21.92 27.47
N ASN A 444 -8.13 -22.20 28.74
CA ASN A 444 -7.35 -21.78 29.92
C ASN A 444 -6.20 -20.81 29.60
N ALA A 445 -6.49 -19.52 29.49
CA ALA A 445 -5.58 -18.52 29.97
C ALA A 445 -5.51 -18.70 31.51
N ALA A 446 -4.47 -19.31 32.02
CA ALA A 446 -4.25 -19.43 33.45
C ALA A 446 -4.32 -18.02 34.04
N SER A 447 -5.36 -17.76 34.83
CA SER A 447 -5.48 -16.53 35.58
C SER A 447 -4.21 -16.35 36.44
N PRO A 448 -3.54 -15.21 36.45
CA PRO A 448 -2.34 -14.97 37.24
C PRO A 448 -2.70 -14.82 38.71
N GLY A 449 -3.09 -15.91 39.35
CA GLY A 449 -3.75 -15.85 40.65
C GLY A 449 -3.24 -16.68 41.78
N GLN A 450 -2.30 -17.58 41.61
CA GLN A 450 -1.70 -18.27 42.79
C GLN A 450 -0.29 -18.78 42.47
N GLY A 451 0.74 -18.18 43.13
CA GLY A 451 2.08 -18.76 43.20
C GLY A 451 3.09 -18.34 42.14
N SER A 452 2.88 -17.25 41.40
CA SER A 452 3.88 -16.78 40.43
C SER A 452 5.07 -16.13 41.13
N GLY A 453 6.30 -16.61 40.83
CA GLY A 453 7.55 -15.98 41.23
C GLY A 453 7.79 -14.56 40.66
N LEU A 454 6.78 -13.96 40.00
CA LEU A 454 6.86 -12.64 39.42
C LEU A 454 6.77 -11.52 40.45
N THR A 455 7.63 -10.52 40.34
CA THR A 455 7.52 -9.25 41.06
C THR A 455 6.25 -8.48 40.67
N VAL A 456 5.92 -7.44 41.43
CA VAL A 456 4.76 -6.57 41.10
C VAL A 456 4.90 -5.95 39.72
N ASP A 457 6.09 -5.45 39.38
CA ASP A 457 6.37 -4.84 38.10
C ASP A 457 6.25 -5.86 36.93
N GLN A 458 6.76 -7.08 37.14
CA GLN A 458 6.63 -8.15 36.14
C GLN A 458 5.17 -8.60 35.94
N LYS A 459 4.34 -8.59 37.00
CA LYS A 459 2.92 -8.88 36.89
C LYS A 459 2.19 -7.79 36.08
N LYS A 460 2.52 -6.52 36.33
CA LYS A 460 2.00 -5.42 35.54
C LYS A 460 2.41 -5.56 34.06
N GLU A 461 3.69 -5.76 33.81
CA GLU A 461 4.23 -5.97 32.48
C GLU A 461 3.59 -7.16 31.78
N PHE A 462 3.36 -8.26 32.44
CA PHE A 462 2.67 -9.43 31.89
C PHE A 462 1.27 -9.08 31.39
N ILE A 463 0.51 -8.29 32.17
CA ILE A 463 -0.82 -7.84 31.79
C ILE A 463 -0.74 -6.90 30.58
N ASP A 464 0.18 -5.96 30.58
CA ASP A 464 0.32 -4.97 29.50
C ASP A 464 0.75 -5.64 28.19
N VAL A 465 1.74 -6.55 28.23
CA VAL A 465 2.19 -7.34 27.07
C VAL A 465 1.05 -8.21 26.52
N THR A 466 0.30 -8.89 27.41
CA THR A 466 -0.81 -9.75 26.98
C THR A 466 -1.92 -8.94 26.30
N LYS A 467 -2.29 -7.79 26.85
CA LYS A 467 -3.29 -6.90 26.25
C LYS A 467 -2.83 -6.37 24.89
N ARG A 468 -1.57 -5.94 24.82
CA ARG A 468 -0.99 -5.42 23.58
C ARG A 468 -0.94 -6.49 22.49
N LEU A 469 -0.48 -7.68 22.82
CA LEU A 469 -0.42 -8.81 21.91
C LEU A 469 -1.82 -9.16 21.38
N LYS A 470 -2.82 -9.24 22.28
CA LYS A 470 -4.20 -9.49 21.88
C LYS A 470 -4.72 -8.42 20.92
N LEU A 471 -4.56 -7.13 21.25
CA LEU A 471 -4.94 -6.01 20.40
C LEU A 471 -4.35 -6.18 18.99
N LEU A 472 -3.04 -6.36 18.88
CA LEU A 472 -2.38 -6.44 17.59
C LEU A 472 -2.80 -7.68 16.79
N MET A 473 -3.00 -8.83 17.43
CA MET A 473 -3.50 -10.03 16.76
C MET A 473 -4.92 -9.84 16.24
N ASP A 474 -5.81 -9.22 17.00
CA ASP A 474 -7.18 -8.96 16.60
C ASP A 474 -7.23 -7.92 15.48
N ARG A 475 -6.46 -6.82 15.59
CA ARG A 475 -6.40 -5.81 14.51
C ARG A 475 -5.79 -6.38 13.24
N ARG A 476 -4.73 -7.20 13.37
CA ARG A 476 -4.18 -7.94 12.23
C ARG A 476 -5.25 -8.79 11.52
N ALA A 477 -6.04 -9.53 12.28
CA ALA A 477 -7.11 -10.35 11.71
C ALA A 477 -8.16 -9.50 10.97
N GLN A 478 -8.54 -8.31 11.51
CA GLN A 478 -9.46 -7.38 10.85
C GLN A 478 -8.87 -6.83 9.53
N ILE A 479 -7.60 -6.41 9.55
CA ILE A 479 -6.90 -5.95 8.35
C ILE A 479 -6.90 -7.04 7.28
N LEU A 480 -6.52 -8.28 7.63
CA LEU A 480 -6.50 -9.41 6.71
C LEU A 480 -7.89 -9.73 6.12
N ALA A 481 -8.91 -9.68 6.96
CA ALA A 481 -10.29 -9.90 6.52
C ALA A 481 -10.74 -8.83 5.49
N ARG A 482 -10.18 -7.61 5.57
CA ARG A 482 -10.48 -6.51 4.67
C ARG A 482 -9.71 -6.56 3.36
N VAL A 483 -8.39 -6.75 3.43
CA VAL A 483 -7.51 -6.63 2.26
C VAL A 483 -7.22 -7.97 1.58
N GLY A 484 -7.42 -9.09 2.28
CA GLY A 484 -7.10 -10.44 1.83
C GLY A 484 -5.75 -10.93 2.38
N ASP A 485 -5.71 -12.16 2.88
CA ASP A 485 -4.53 -12.81 3.46
C ASP A 485 -3.46 -13.18 2.42
N ASP A 486 -3.87 -13.36 1.16
CA ASP A 486 -2.98 -13.68 0.04
C ASP A 486 -1.94 -12.57 -0.24
N TYR A 487 -2.23 -11.33 0.19
CA TYR A 487 -1.33 -10.18 -0.03
C TYR A 487 -0.32 -9.94 1.10
N VAL A 488 -0.46 -10.58 2.25
CA VAL A 488 0.39 -10.29 3.40
C VAL A 488 1.78 -10.87 3.21
N ILE A 489 2.78 -10.03 3.43
CA ILE A 489 4.20 -10.40 3.37
C ILE A 489 4.89 -10.12 4.70
N ALA A 490 6.01 -10.79 4.94
CA ALA A 490 6.80 -10.52 6.14
C ALA A 490 7.49 -9.15 6.05
N PRO A 491 7.52 -8.36 7.14
CA PRO A 491 8.24 -7.09 7.17
C PRO A 491 9.75 -7.31 6.97
N PRO A 492 10.45 -6.31 6.40
CA PRO A 492 11.91 -6.38 6.28
C PRO A 492 12.55 -6.52 7.67
N LYS A 493 13.60 -7.31 7.75
CA LYS A 493 14.38 -7.44 8.99
C LYS A 493 15.09 -6.11 9.25
N LEU A 494 14.95 -5.59 10.47
CA LEU A 494 15.75 -4.46 10.90
C LEU A 494 17.25 -4.79 10.71
N PRO A 495 18.07 -3.85 10.21
CA PRO A 495 19.51 -4.01 10.24
C PRO A 495 19.93 -4.24 11.70
N ALA A 496 20.83 -5.20 11.92
CA ALA A 496 21.41 -5.41 13.26
C ALA A 496 21.93 -4.05 13.75
N LYS A 497 21.50 -3.60 14.93
CA LYS A 497 22.06 -2.38 15.53
C LYS A 497 23.57 -2.58 15.64
N PRO A 498 24.37 -1.58 15.20
CA PRO A 498 25.83 -1.65 15.29
C PRO A 498 26.34 -1.80 16.73
#